data_866e78c3a2da32f0f2fd0ce92218fa1b
#
_entry.id   866e78c3a2da32f0f2fd0ce92218fa1b
#
_cell.length_a   1.000
_cell.length_b   1.000
_cell.length_c   1.000
_cell.angle_alpha   90.00
_cell.angle_beta   90.00
_cell.angle_gamma   90.00
#
_symmetry.space_group_name_H-M   'P 1'
#
loop_
_entity.id
_entity.type
_entity.pdbx_description
1 polymer ?
#
loop_
_entity_poly.entity_id
_entity_poly.type
_entity_poly.pdbx_seq_one_letter_code
_entity_poly.pdbx_strand_id
1 'polypeptide(L)'
;MIMKNIISNTKKLLLLVPMFTLLFSCTEKLELMPKQSIDAAVALTTPENIKATLVGAYLDARSSSIFGTGFNEISELYASTGDMLFLGTYEEPGEFIDKKATVTNAYVENTWVQAYKLVNTCNTLLDPETLAILDEGDRDMVEGEARFLRGWVIFEMTRFFGLPYE
;
A
#
# COMPACT_ATOMS: atom_id res chain seq x y z
N MET A 1 -18.81 61.83 25.02
CA MET A 1 -18.98 60.38 25.26
C MET A 1 -19.19 59.56 23.98
N ILE A 2 -19.80 60.07 22.98
CA ILE A 2 -20.11 59.40 21.69
C ILE A 2 -18.83 59.09 20.84
N MET A 3 -17.87 60.01 20.79
CA MET A 3 -16.64 59.86 20.00
C MET A 3 -15.70 58.72 20.49
N LYS A 4 -15.67 58.42 21.79
CA LYS A 4 -14.87 57.34 22.36
C LYS A 4 -15.40 55.96 21.97
N ASN A 5 -16.71 55.81 21.80
CA ASN A 5 -17.34 54.54 21.37
C ASN A 5 -17.16 54.27 19.88
N ILE A 6 -17.11 55.29 19.03
CA ILE A 6 -16.89 55.14 17.59
C ILE A 6 -15.44 54.67 17.36
N ILE A 7 -14.44 55.25 18.04
CA ILE A 7 -13.02 54.84 17.88
C ILE A 7 -12.76 53.43 18.44
N SER A 8 -13.50 53.02 19.47
CA SER A 8 -13.39 51.64 20.01
C SER A 8 -13.97 50.59 19.04
N ASN A 9 -15.09 50.91 18.37
CA ASN A 9 -15.74 50.00 17.45
C ASN A 9 -14.96 49.88 16.11
N THR A 10 -14.36 50.99 15.62
CA THR A 10 -13.49 50.93 14.43
C THR A 10 -12.21 50.13 14.69
N LYS A 11 -11.61 50.17 15.87
CA LYS A 11 -10.44 49.34 16.23
C LYS A 11 -10.80 47.85 16.31
N LYS A 12 -12.01 47.52 16.79
CA LYS A 12 -12.50 46.13 16.81
C LYS A 12 -12.81 45.62 15.40
N LEU A 13 -13.37 46.46 14.53
CA LEU A 13 -13.63 46.11 13.15
C LEU A 13 -12.35 45.93 12.35
N LEU A 14 -11.31 46.76 12.61
CA LEU A 14 -9.99 46.67 11.97
C LEU A 14 -9.21 45.39 12.35
N LEU A 15 -9.47 44.84 13.53
CA LEU A 15 -8.90 43.57 13.99
C LEU A 15 -9.66 42.34 13.47
N LEU A 16 -10.94 42.46 13.14
CA LEU A 16 -11.76 41.37 12.61
C LEU A 16 -11.49 41.08 11.12
N VAL A 17 -11.10 42.09 10.33
CA VAL A 17 -10.82 41.96 8.90
C VAL A 17 -9.62 41.01 8.63
N PRO A 18 -8.44 41.13 9.26
CA PRO A 18 -7.33 40.22 9.03
C PRO A 18 -7.59 38.81 9.59
N MET A 19 -8.45 38.67 10.60
CA MET A 19 -8.81 37.35 11.13
C MET A 19 -9.73 36.57 10.17
N PHE A 20 -10.57 37.28 9.37
CA PHE A 20 -11.43 36.65 8.38
C PHE A 20 -10.67 36.24 7.10
N THR A 21 -9.58 36.95 6.74
CA THR A 21 -8.75 36.59 5.59
C THR A 21 -7.86 35.39 5.82
N LEU A 22 -7.58 35.02 7.09
CA LEU A 22 -6.83 33.80 7.43
C LEU A 22 -7.64 32.51 7.27
N LEU A 23 -8.95 32.58 7.09
CA LEU A 23 -9.83 31.43 6.86
C LEU A 23 -9.86 30.96 5.39
N PHE A 24 -9.34 31.76 4.45
CA PHE A 24 -9.15 31.35 3.05
C PHE A 24 -7.76 30.75 2.84
N SER A 25 -7.39 29.78 3.67
CA SER A 25 -6.18 29.00 3.46
C SER A 25 -6.37 28.07 2.27
N CYS A 26 -5.45 28.18 1.31
CA CYS A 26 -5.45 27.45 0.05
C CYS A 26 -5.63 25.95 0.21
N THR A 27 -6.81 25.42 -0.10
CA THR A 27 -7.06 23.98 -0.23
C THR A 27 -6.41 23.39 -1.49
N GLU A 28 -6.23 24.19 -2.54
CA GLU A 28 -5.64 23.73 -3.82
C GLU A 28 -4.21 23.20 -3.75
N LYS A 29 -3.41 23.60 -2.75
CA LYS A 29 -2.02 23.09 -2.58
C LYS A 29 -1.93 21.75 -1.87
N LEU A 30 -3.02 21.24 -1.31
CA LEU A 30 -3.06 19.95 -0.61
C LEU A 30 -3.41 18.78 -1.54
N GLU A 31 -3.98 19.06 -2.71
CA GLU A 31 -4.23 18.06 -3.75
C GLU A 31 -3.02 17.94 -4.69
N LEU A 32 -1.91 17.48 -4.16
CA LEU A 32 -0.73 17.16 -4.96
C LEU A 32 -0.96 15.78 -5.60
N MET A 33 -1.28 15.76 -6.89
CA MET A 33 -1.17 14.54 -7.69
C MET A 33 0.27 14.01 -7.61
N PRO A 34 0.47 12.75 -7.22
CA PRO A 34 1.81 12.16 -7.18
C PRO A 34 2.44 12.23 -8.58
N LYS A 35 3.57 12.92 -8.71
CA LYS A 35 4.24 13.08 -10.03
C LYS A 35 4.83 11.78 -10.59
N GLN A 36 4.88 10.72 -9.80
CA GLN A 36 5.49 9.42 -10.14
C GLN A 36 4.55 8.23 -10.02
N SER A 37 3.27 8.45 -9.70
CA SER A 37 2.23 7.42 -9.76
C SER A 37 1.06 7.93 -10.60
N ILE A 38 0.58 7.11 -11.50
CA ILE A 38 -0.66 7.37 -12.22
C ILE A 38 -1.79 7.15 -11.19
N ASP A 39 -2.70 8.12 -11.05
CA ASP A 39 -3.89 7.94 -10.24
C ASP A 39 -4.66 6.71 -10.74
N ALA A 40 -5.06 5.83 -9.84
CA ALA A 40 -5.81 4.63 -10.17
C ALA A 40 -7.08 4.96 -10.98
N ALA A 41 -7.74 6.09 -10.67
CA ALA A 41 -8.89 6.58 -11.40
C ALA A 41 -8.60 6.91 -12.87
N VAL A 42 -7.35 7.25 -13.20
CA VAL A 42 -6.90 7.51 -14.59
C VAL A 42 -6.29 6.26 -15.23
N ALA A 43 -5.62 5.43 -14.42
CA ALA A 43 -4.94 4.23 -14.89
C ALA A 43 -5.91 3.15 -15.40
N LEU A 44 -7.10 3.05 -14.82
CA LEU A 44 -8.06 1.95 -15.07
C LEU A 44 -9.23 2.37 -15.97
N THR A 45 -9.02 3.32 -16.88
CA THR A 45 -10.07 3.84 -17.74
C THR A 45 -10.17 3.16 -19.12
N THR A 46 -9.20 2.30 -19.46
CA THR A 46 -9.18 1.57 -20.73
C THR A 46 -8.83 0.11 -20.55
N PRO A 47 -9.30 -0.81 -21.42
CA PRO A 47 -8.95 -2.23 -21.38
C PRO A 47 -7.43 -2.48 -21.38
N GLU A 48 -6.68 -1.72 -22.16
CA GLU A 48 -5.21 -1.83 -22.26
C GLU A 48 -4.54 -1.51 -20.93
N ASN A 49 -4.99 -0.45 -20.24
CA ASN A 49 -4.46 -0.03 -18.97
C ASN A 49 -4.80 -1.04 -17.86
N ILE A 50 -6.00 -1.62 -17.88
CA ILE A 50 -6.41 -2.66 -16.95
C ILE A 50 -5.53 -3.90 -17.12
N LYS A 51 -5.31 -4.35 -18.35
CA LYS A 51 -4.41 -5.47 -18.67
C LYS A 51 -2.96 -5.16 -18.28
N ALA A 52 -2.49 -3.94 -18.50
CA ALA A 52 -1.17 -3.51 -18.05
C ALA A 52 -1.04 -3.52 -16.53
N THR A 53 -2.12 -3.15 -15.81
CA THR A 53 -2.15 -3.22 -14.32
C THR A 53 -2.11 -4.68 -13.84
N LEU A 54 -2.74 -5.62 -14.55
CA LEU A 54 -2.63 -7.05 -14.25
C LEU A 54 -1.18 -7.54 -14.43
N VAL A 55 -0.50 -7.13 -15.49
CA VAL A 55 0.95 -7.41 -15.68
C VAL A 55 1.76 -6.81 -14.52
N GLY A 56 1.40 -5.61 -14.06
CA GLY A 56 1.97 -4.97 -12.87
C GLY A 56 1.78 -5.81 -11.61
N ALA A 57 0.61 -6.44 -11.43
CA ALA A 57 0.35 -7.35 -10.31
C ALA A 57 1.27 -8.59 -10.35
N TYR A 58 1.55 -9.15 -11.52
CA TYR A 58 2.54 -10.24 -11.65
C TYR A 58 3.96 -9.78 -11.34
N LEU A 59 4.33 -8.55 -11.70
CA LEU A 59 5.62 -7.97 -11.34
C LEU A 59 5.73 -7.76 -9.83
N ASP A 60 4.66 -7.28 -9.18
CA ASP A 60 4.58 -7.18 -7.73
C ASP A 60 4.70 -8.56 -7.07
N ALA A 61 4.00 -9.57 -7.59
CA ALA A 61 4.11 -10.96 -7.12
C ALA A 61 5.55 -11.51 -7.21
N ARG A 62 6.27 -11.18 -8.28
CA ARG A 62 7.68 -11.59 -8.46
C ARG A 62 8.67 -10.82 -7.57
N SER A 63 8.22 -9.88 -6.77
CA SER A 63 9.09 -9.16 -5.84
C SER A 63 9.93 -10.11 -4.99
N SER A 64 11.20 -9.75 -4.76
CA SER A 64 12.09 -10.50 -3.86
C SER A 64 11.58 -10.58 -2.42
N SER A 65 10.66 -9.70 -2.04
CA SER A 65 10.07 -9.70 -0.70
C SER A 65 8.96 -10.73 -0.51
N ILE A 66 8.40 -11.28 -1.59
CA ILE A 66 7.34 -12.30 -1.53
C ILE A 66 7.69 -13.53 -2.38
N PHE A 67 7.05 -13.75 -3.54
CA PHE A 67 7.24 -14.97 -4.33
C PHE A 67 8.59 -15.05 -5.06
N GLY A 68 9.29 -13.94 -5.25
CA GLY A 68 10.63 -13.96 -5.84
C GLY A 68 11.63 -14.74 -5.01
N THR A 69 11.70 -14.46 -3.71
CA THR A 69 12.55 -15.16 -2.73
C THR A 69 12.00 -15.11 -1.31
N GLY A 70 11.30 -14.06 -0.91
CA GLY A 70 10.98 -13.72 0.47
C GLY A 70 10.28 -14.83 1.25
N PHE A 71 9.20 -15.40 0.74
CA PHE A 71 8.52 -16.50 1.41
C PHE A 71 9.39 -17.75 1.56
N ASN A 72 10.16 -18.09 0.54
CA ASN A 72 11.07 -19.25 0.61
C ASN A 72 12.19 -18.99 1.61
N GLU A 73 12.80 -17.80 1.56
CA GLU A 73 13.89 -17.42 2.45
C GLU A 73 13.45 -17.42 3.92
N ILE A 74 12.32 -16.83 4.24
CA ILE A 74 11.74 -16.89 5.59
C ILE A 74 11.46 -18.33 6.00
N SER A 75 10.88 -19.16 5.11
CA SER A 75 10.62 -20.57 5.39
C SER A 75 11.89 -21.33 5.74
N GLU A 76 12.94 -21.17 4.93
CA GLU A 76 14.21 -21.88 5.12
C GLU A 76 14.90 -21.43 6.41
N LEU A 77 14.94 -20.14 6.69
CA LEU A 77 15.52 -19.59 7.90
C LEU A 77 14.77 -20.04 9.16
N TYR A 78 13.43 -20.08 9.10
CA TYR A 78 12.62 -20.57 10.23
C TYR A 78 12.70 -22.07 10.43
N ALA A 79 12.77 -22.85 9.34
CA ALA A 79 12.89 -24.30 9.40
C ALA A 79 14.27 -24.78 9.85
N SER A 80 15.28 -23.89 9.84
CA SER A 80 16.64 -24.26 10.23
C SER A 80 16.65 -24.81 11.66
N THR A 81 17.19 -26.03 11.79
CA THR A 81 17.26 -26.79 13.05
C THR A 81 18.61 -26.64 13.76
N GLY A 82 19.34 -25.58 13.46
CA GLY A 82 20.66 -25.30 14.03
C GLY A 82 21.83 -25.65 13.14
N ASP A 83 21.60 -26.35 12.02
CA ASP A 83 22.68 -26.70 11.06
C ASP A 83 22.89 -25.58 10.01
N MET A 84 21.98 -24.62 9.87
CA MET A 84 22.19 -23.44 9.04
C MET A 84 22.95 -22.38 9.84
N LEU A 85 24.12 -22.01 9.36
CA LEU A 85 24.91 -20.92 9.89
C LEU A 85 24.91 -19.76 8.89
N PHE A 86 24.35 -18.62 9.30
CA PHE A 86 24.49 -17.39 8.55
C PHE A 86 25.81 -16.72 8.90
N LEU A 87 26.71 -16.66 7.93
CA LEU A 87 28.04 -16.04 8.08
C LEU A 87 28.08 -14.60 7.54
N GLY A 88 26.94 -14.01 7.26
CA GLY A 88 26.82 -12.63 6.76
C GLY A 88 26.90 -11.58 7.87
N THR A 89 26.90 -10.31 7.45
CA THR A 89 26.94 -9.15 8.34
C THR A 89 25.55 -8.55 8.59
N TYR A 90 24.52 -9.09 7.97
CA TYR A 90 23.13 -8.65 8.17
C TYR A 90 22.54 -9.33 9.41
N GLU A 91 21.88 -8.54 10.26
CA GLU A 91 21.28 -9.06 11.50
C GLU A 91 19.98 -9.83 11.21
N GLU A 92 19.23 -9.43 10.21
CA GLU A 92 17.87 -9.92 9.94
C GLU A 92 17.79 -11.44 9.71
N PRO A 93 18.65 -12.09 8.90
CA PRO A 93 18.64 -13.54 8.78
C PRO A 93 19.00 -14.24 10.09
N GLY A 94 19.94 -13.67 10.86
CA GLY A 94 20.33 -14.20 12.17
C GLY A 94 19.18 -14.23 13.17
N GLU A 95 18.34 -13.21 13.18
CA GLU A 95 17.15 -13.16 14.04
C GLU A 95 16.17 -14.30 13.75
N PHE A 96 16.00 -14.71 12.49
CA PHE A 96 15.17 -15.86 12.13
C PHE A 96 15.79 -17.19 12.60
N ILE A 97 17.07 -17.37 12.39
CA ILE A 97 17.81 -18.57 12.83
C ILE A 97 17.72 -18.70 14.35
N ASP A 98 17.93 -17.61 15.07
CA ASP A 98 17.86 -17.53 16.53
C ASP A 98 16.41 -17.60 17.07
N LYS A 99 15.38 -17.59 16.20
CA LYS A 99 13.96 -17.53 16.57
C LYS A 99 13.60 -16.26 17.36
N LYS A 100 14.25 -15.14 17.02
CA LYS A 100 14.07 -13.83 17.68
C LYS A 100 13.54 -12.74 16.75
N ALA A 101 13.18 -13.09 15.50
CA ALA A 101 12.66 -12.13 14.55
C ALA A 101 11.45 -11.37 15.11
N THR A 102 11.48 -10.06 14.99
CA THR A 102 10.43 -9.14 15.46
C THR A 102 9.74 -8.48 14.29
N VAL A 103 8.68 -7.73 14.58
CA VAL A 103 7.93 -6.96 13.55
C VAL A 103 8.77 -5.87 12.88
N THR A 104 9.91 -5.49 13.47
CA THR A 104 10.85 -4.50 12.92
C THR A 104 11.94 -5.15 12.06
N ASN A 105 11.97 -6.48 11.95
CA ASN A 105 12.86 -7.17 11.03
C ASN A 105 12.50 -6.83 9.58
N ALA A 106 13.46 -6.40 8.79
CA ALA A 106 13.22 -5.92 7.43
C ALA A 106 12.60 -6.97 6.51
N TYR A 107 12.89 -8.26 6.70
CA TYR A 107 12.24 -9.34 5.95
C TYR A 107 10.75 -9.43 6.29
N VAL A 108 10.40 -9.33 7.57
CA VAL A 108 9.00 -9.36 8.04
C VAL A 108 8.24 -8.15 7.49
N GLU A 109 8.79 -6.95 7.66
CA GLU A 109 8.17 -5.70 7.23
C GLU A 109 7.98 -5.66 5.71
N ASN A 110 9.05 -5.93 4.94
CA ASN A 110 9.00 -5.87 3.48
C ASN A 110 8.05 -6.92 2.91
N THR A 111 8.02 -8.13 3.47
CA THR A 111 7.08 -9.17 3.05
C THR A 111 5.64 -8.74 3.28
N TRP A 112 5.34 -8.20 4.47
CA TRP A 112 4.02 -7.70 4.80
C TRP A 112 3.56 -6.59 3.86
N VAL A 113 4.38 -5.54 3.71
CA VAL A 113 4.06 -4.38 2.88
C VAL A 113 3.85 -4.78 1.41
N GLN A 114 4.75 -5.60 0.86
CA GLN A 114 4.67 -6.01 -0.55
C GLN A 114 3.49 -6.96 -0.81
N ALA A 115 3.19 -7.86 0.11
CA ALA A 115 2.03 -8.75 -0.01
C ALA A 115 0.71 -7.95 -0.02
N TYR A 116 0.54 -7.00 0.89
CA TYR A 116 -0.66 -6.16 0.90
C TYR A 116 -0.73 -5.16 -0.25
N LYS A 117 0.40 -4.73 -0.80
CA LYS A 117 0.43 -3.98 -2.06
C LYS A 117 -0.17 -4.82 -3.19
N LEU A 118 0.25 -6.08 -3.33
CA LEU A 118 -0.32 -6.99 -4.33
C LEU A 118 -1.83 -7.24 -4.10
N VAL A 119 -2.24 -7.46 -2.86
CA VAL A 119 -3.67 -7.60 -2.51
C VAL A 119 -4.46 -6.37 -2.95
N ASN A 120 -3.95 -5.17 -2.69
CA ASN A 120 -4.60 -3.93 -3.08
C ASN A 120 -4.71 -3.80 -4.60
N THR A 121 -3.66 -4.08 -5.35
CA THR A 121 -3.68 -4.09 -6.82
C THR A 121 -4.73 -5.07 -7.34
N CYS A 122 -4.79 -6.29 -6.79
CA CYS A 122 -5.81 -7.27 -7.16
C CYS A 122 -7.23 -6.79 -6.82
N ASN A 123 -7.43 -6.15 -5.65
CA ASN A 123 -8.75 -5.61 -5.29
C ASN A 123 -9.21 -4.54 -6.27
N THR A 124 -8.29 -3.67 -6.72
CA THR A 124 -8.59 -2.63 -7.70
C THR A 124 -8.97 -3.22 -9.07
N LEU A 125 -8.28 -4.30 -9.49
CA LEU A 125 -8.62 -5.03 -10.72
C LEU A 125 -9.97 -5.76 -10.62
N LEU A 126 -10.36 -6.21 -9.44
CA LEU A 126 -11.59 -6.92 -9.16
C LEU A 126 -12.78 -6.01 -8.84
N ASP A 127 -12.57 -4.69 -8.88
CA ASP A 127 -13.65 -3.73 -8.71
C ASP A 127 -14.69 -3.88 -9.83
N PRO A 128 -16.00 -3.94 -9.52
CA PRO A 128 -17.04 -4.12 -10.53
C PRO A 128 -17.04 -3.04 -11.61
N GLU A 129 -16.69 -1.79 -11.28
CA GLU A 129 -16.63 -0.69 -12.25
C GLU A 129 -15.44 -0.89 -13.21
N THR A 130 -14.30 -1.36 -12.71
CA THR A 130 -13.13 -1.72 -13.50
C THR A 130 -13.44 -2.87 -14.46
N LEU A 131 -14.06 -3.94 -13.97
CA LEU A 131 -14.42 -5.11 -14.77
C LEU A 131 -15.49 -4.79 -15.82
N ALA A 132 -16.35 -3.80 -15.59
CA ALA A 132 -17.39 -3.40 -16.54
C ALA A 132 -16.83 -2.71 -17.81
N ILE A 133 -15.57 -2.24 -17.76
CA ILE A 133 -14.89 -1.61 -18.92
C ILE A 133 -14.44 -2.67 -19.94
N LEU A 134 -14.24 -3.92 -19.51
CA LEU A 134 -13.70 -5.02 -20.31
C LEU A 134 -14.81 -5.75 -21.08
N ASP A 135 -14.48 -6.28 -22.26
CA ASP A 135 -15.30 -7.28 -22.93
C ASP A 135 -15.32 -8.61 -22.12
N GLU A 136 -16.20 -9.54 -22.50
CA GLU A 136 -16.42 -10.78 -21.75
C GLU A 136 -15.13 -11.62 -21.62
N GLY A 137 -14.35 -11.77 -22.70
CA GLY A 137 -13.14 -12.58 -22.68
C GLY A 137 -12.01 -11.97 -21.85
N ASP A 138 -11.77 -10.69 -22.01
CA ASP A 138 -10.78 -9.94 -21.21
C ASP A 138 -11.19 -9.86 -19.74
N ARG A 139 -12.50 -9.74 -19.46
CA ARG A 139 -13.04 -9.74 -18.09
C ARG A 139 -12.77 -11.06 -17.37
N ASP A 140 -13.13 -12.18 -17.99
CA ASP A 140 -12.93 -13.51 -17.39
C ASP A 140 -11.46 -13.77 -17.10
N MET A 141 -10.57 -13.36 -18.03
CA MET A 141 -9.12 -13.47 -17.84
C MET A 141 -8.65 -12.61 -16.66
N VAL A 142 -8.96 -11.32 -16.64
CA VAL A 142 -8.50 -10.38 -15.59
C VAL A 142 -9.07 -10.80 -14.25
N GLU A 143 -10.36 -11.13 -14.17
CA GLU A 143 -11.00 -11.57 -12.93
C GLU A 143 -10.38 -12.86 -12.41
N GLY A 144 -10.21 -13.87 -13.26
CA GLY A 144 -9.63 -15.16 -12.89
C GLY A 144 -8.21 -15.02 -12.36
N GLU A 145 -7.34 -14.30 -13.08
CA GLU A 145 -5.95 -14.14 -12.71
C GLU A 145 -5.78 -13.25 -11.47
N ALA A 146 -6.53 -12.17 -11.33
CA ALA A 146 -6.49 -11.33 -10.14
C ALA A 146 -7.00 -12.07 -8.89
N ARG A 147 -8.05 -12.89 -9.02
CA ARG A 147 -8.54 -13.77 -7.93
C ARG A 147 -7.49 -14.80 -7.53
N PHE A 148 -6.81 -15.40 -8.49
CA PHE A 148 -5.74 -16.36 -8.24
C PHE A 148 -4.58 -15.71 -7.47
N LEU A 149 -4.04 -14.59 -7.96
CA LEU A 149 -2.93 -13.90 -7.31
C LEU A 149 -3.28 -13.46 -5.88
N ARG A 150 -4.48 -12.89 -5.70
CA ARG A 150 -4.97 -12.49 -4.38
C ARG A 150 -5.11 -13.67 -3.43
N GLY A 151 -5.72 -14.75 -3.90
CA GLY A 151 -5.88 -15.97 -3.10
C GLY A 151 -4.54 -16.58 -2.71
N TRP A 152 -3.59 -16.63 -3.65
CA TRP A 152 -2.27 -17.19 -3.40
C TRP A 152 -1.48 -16.37 -2.38
N VAL A 153 -1.39 -15.06 -2.54
CA VAL A 153 -0.65 -14.22 -1.58
C VAL A 153 -1.29 -14.24 -0.18
N ILE A 154 -2.63 -14.23 -0.08
CA ILE A 154 -3.33 -14.33 1.22
C ILE A 154 -3.07 -15.69 1.86
N PHE A 155 -3.05 -16.77 1.09
CA PHE A 155 -2.71 -18.10 1.59
C PHE A 155 -1.31 -18.13 2.21
N GLU A 156 -0.29 -17.60 1.51
CA GLU A 156 1.07 -17.54 2.05
C GLU A 156 1.16 -16.63 3.28
N MET A 157 0.50 -15.47 3.25
CA MET A 157 0.44 -14.57 4.41
C MET A 157 -0.19 -15.26 5.63
N THR A 158 -1.23 -16.06 5.43
CA THR A 158 -1.84 -16.82 6.51
C THR A 158 -0.90 -17.88 7.08
N ARG A 159 -0.11 -18.54 6.23
CA ARG A 159 0.90 -19.53 6.68
C ARG A 159 1.99 -18.92 7.57
N PHE A 160 2.42 -17.69 7.26
CA PHE A 160 3.53 -17.04 7.97
C PHE A 160 3.08 -16.18 9.14
N PHE A 161 1.93 -15.54 9.03
CA PHE A 161 1.45 -14.52 9.97
C PHE A 161 0.14 -14.88 10.65
N GLY A 162 -0.51 -15.96 10.24
CA GLY A 162 -1.74 -16.44 10.87
C GLY A 162 -1.46 -17.04 12.23
N LEU A 163 -2.44 -16.93 13.14
CA LEU A 163 -2.41 -17.65 14.41
C LEU A 163 -2.53 -19.16 14.16
N PRO A 164 -1.86 -20.00 14.97
CA PRO A 164 -2.09 -21.43 14.95
C PRO A 164 -3.59 -21.73 15.18
N TYR A 165 -4.10 -22.77 14.51
CA TYR A 165 -5.43 -23.26 14.79
C TYR A 165 -5.43 -23.90 16.19
N GLU A 166 -6.35 -23.43 17.07
CA GLU A 166 -6.59 -23.99 18.40
C GLU A 166 -7.71 -25.03 18.36
#